data_62a76ab3148723b7f9be5704e9dc59e6
#
_entry.id   62a76ab3148723b7f9be5704e9dc59e6
#
_cell.length_a   1.000
_cell.length_b   1.000
_cell.length_c   1.000
_cell.angle_alpha   90.00
_cell.angle_beta   90.00
_cell.angle_gamma   90.00
#
_symmetry.space_group_name_H-M   'P 1'
#
loop_
_entity.id
_entity.type
_entity.pdbx_description
1 polymer ?
#
loop_
_entity_poly.entity_id
_entity_poly.type
_entity_poly.pdbx_seq_one_letter_code
_entity_poly.pdbx_strand_id
1 'polypeptide(L)'
;TFPSQSYSEHILDLVSGYGELWSAQILTSALQEAQLDAAFLDARKVLFVCDSENGPVVDWKISQAKMDSWTNQFNNLFLVVTGFIASSLDGIPTTLKRNGSDFSAAIFGVLLGAREITIWKDVDGVLSADPKRVPDAVVLSEMSYNEASELAYFGAKVIHPKTLAPAILHQIPIR
;
A
#
# COMPACT_ATOMS: atom_id res chain seq x y z
N THR A 1 11.33 25.96 25.75
CA THR A 1 10.07 25.24 25.45
C THR A 1 10.06 24.92 23.98
N PHE A 2 10.29 23.65 23.63
CA PHE A 2 10.16 23.18 22.27
C PHE A 2 8.67 23.20 21.86
N PRO A 3 8.34 23.67 20.65
CA PRO A 3 6.97 23.70 20.21
C PRO A 3 6.45 22.28 19.99
N SER A 4 5.28 22.07 20.52
CA SER A 4 4.30 20.99 20.49
C SER A 4 4.54 19.75 19.60
N GLN A 5 4.01 18.64 20.09
CA GLN A 5 3.92 17.27 19.57
C GLN A 5 3.67 17.13 18.04
N SER A 6 3.04 18.11 17.40
CA SER A 6 2.72 18.07 15.96
C SER A 6 3.95 18.10 15.03
N TYR A 7 4.99 18.85 15.38
CA TYR A 7 6.22 18.88 14.57
C TYR A 7 6.98 17.56 14.61
N SER A 8 6.89 16.82 15.70
CA SER A 8 7.57 15.53 15.82
C SER A 8 6.95 14.44 14.95
N GLU A 9 5.62 14.42 14.75
CA GLU A 9 4.95 13.43 13.90
C GLU A 9 5.28 13.62 12.43
N HIS A 10 5.23 14.84 11.91
CA HIS A 10 5.59 15.12 10.51
C HIS A 10 7.04 14.79 10.21
N ILE A 11 7.96 15.04 11.16
CA ILE A 11 9.37 14.66 11.00
C ILE A 11 9.51 13.14 10.98
N LEU A 12 8.81 12.43 11.84
CA LEU A 12 8.83 10.97 11.88
C LEU A 12 8.25 10.37 10.59
N ASP A 13 7.15 10.90 10.10
CA ASP A 13 6.55 10.48 8.81
C ASP A 13 7.52 10.71 7.65
N LEU A 14 8.17 11.88 7.62
CA LEU A 14 9.16 12.20 6.60
C LEU A 14 10.36 11.25 6.64
N VAL A 15 10.94 11.05 7.82
CA VAL A 15 12.14 10.19 7.99
C VAL A 15 11.81 8.73 7.68
N SER A 16 10.68 8.22 8.17
CA SER A 16 10.27 6.83 7.90
C SER A 16 10.01 6.58 6.42
N GLY A 17 9.61 7.60 5.67
CA GLY A 17 9.37 7.53 4.23
C GLY A 17 10.64 7.41 3.38
N TYR A 18 11.81 7.77 3.90
CA TYR A 18 13.06 7.69 3.11
C TYR A 18 13.45 6.25 2.76
N GLY A 19 13.17 5.28 3.64
CA GLY A 19 13.42 3.87 3.36
C GLY A 19 12.66 3.39 2.11
N GLU A 20 11.41 3.80 1.96
CA GLU A 20 10.58 3.47 0.79
C GLU A 20 11.15 4.09 -0.49
N LEU A 21 11.59 5.35 -0.42
CA LEU A 21 12.19 6.04 -1.57
C LEU A 21 13.48 5.33 -2.03
N TRP A 22 14.37 5.02 -1.10
CA TRP A 22 15.64 4.38 -1.44
C TRP A 22 15.44 2.97 -1.97
N SER A 23 14.59 2.17 -1.32
CA SER A 23 14.34 0.79 -1.76
C SER A 23 13.71 0.75 -3.16
N ALA A 24 12.73 1.61 -3.43
CA ALA A 24 12.10 1.67 -4.74
C ALA A 24 13.06 2.17 -5.84
N GLN A 25 13.94 3.15 -5.55
CA GLN A 25 14.95 3.62 -6.49
C GLN A 25 15.99 2.53 -6.79
N ILE A 26 16.47 1.83 -5.74
CA ILE A 26 17.41 0.71 -5.90
C ILE A 26 16.79 -0.39 -6.75
N LEU A 27 15.54 -0.77 -6.46
CA LEU A 27 14.83 -1.77 -7.25
C LEU A 27 14.66 -1.33 -8.71
N THR A 28 14.29 -0.07 -8.93
CA THR A 28 14.16 0.46 -10.30
C THR A 28 15.50 0.37 -11.06
N SER A 29 16.59 0.77 -10.42
CA SER A 29 17.92 0.69 -11.02
C SER A 29 18.32 -0.76 -11.33
N ALA A 30 18.06 -1.70 -10.42
CA ALA A 30 18.34 -3.12 -10.63
C ALA A 30 17.52 -3.70 -11.81
N LEU A 31 16.25 -3.32 -11.95
CA LEU A 31 15.42 -3.71 -13.09
C LEU A 31 15.97 -3.15 -14.40
N GLN A 32 16.40 -1.89 -14.42
CA GLN A 32 16.99 -1.24 -15.59
C GLN A 32 18.34 -1.87 -15.97
N GLU A 33 19.19 -2.22 -15.00
CA GLU A 33 20.41 -2.98 -15.23
C GLU A 33 20.13 -4.37 -15.83
N ALA A 34 19.02 -5.00 -15.43
CA ALA A 34 18.53 -6.25 -16.02
C ALA A 34 17.85 -6.04 -17.39
N GLN A 35 17.98 -4.86 -18.01
CA GLN A 35 17.40 -4.50 -19.31
C GLN A 35 15.85 -4.54 -19.33
N LEU A 36 15.20 -4.40 -18.18
CA LEU A 36 13.75 -4.24 -18.09
C LEU A 36 13.36 -2.77 -18.19
N ASP A 37 12.28 -2.51 -18.92
CA ASP A 37 11.74 -1.15 -19.09
C ASP A 37 10.98 -0.72 -17.84
N ALA A 38 11.70 -0.19 -16.85
CA ALA A 38 11.19 0.16 -15.54
C ALA A 38 11.25 1.68 -15.28
N ALA A 39 10.20 2.23 -14.69
CA ALA A 39 10.13 3.61 -14.22
C ALA A 39 9.89 3.66 -12.70
N PHE A 40 10.42 4.69 -12.06
CA PHE A 40 10.22 4.99 -10.65
C PHE A 40 9.11 6.02 -10.45
N LEU A 41 8.20 5.76 -9.51
CA LEU A 41 7.18 6.70 -9.07
C LEU A 41 7.24 6.90 -7.56
N ASP A 42 7.52 8.11 -7.13
CA ASP A 42 7.31 8.56 -5.76
C ASP A 42 5.80 8.75 -5.53
N ALA A 43 5.18 7.92 -4.69
CA ALA A 43 3.75 7.96 -4.42
C ALA A 43 3.25 9.34 -3.97
N ARG A 44 4.08 10.13 -3.29
CA ARG A 44 3.72 11.50 -2.83
C ARG A 44 3.37 12.46 -3.96
N LYS A 45 3.74 12.14 -5.21
CA LYS A 45 3.41 12.95 -6.38
C LYS A 45 2.00 12.71 -6.90
N VAL A 46 1.41 11.56 -6.57
CA VAL A 46 0.13 11.12 -7.13
C VAL A 46 -0.89 10.70 -6.08
N LEU A 47 -0.46 10.31 -4.88
CA LEU A 47 -1.33 9.85 -3.80
C LEU A 47 -1.53 10.95 -2.76
N PHE A 48 -2.76 11.42 -2.65
CA PHE A 48 -3.18 12.48 -1.72
C PHE A 48 -4.17 11.93 -0.71
N VAL A 49 -3.95 12.30 0.57
CA VAL A 49 -4.77 11.85 1.69
C VAL A 49 -5.18 13.01 2.59
N CYS A 50 -6.32 12.86 3.25
CA CYS A 50 -6.77 13.70 4.35
C CYS A 50 -6.63 12.91 5.66
N ASP A 51 -6.26 13.57 6.74
CA ASP A 51 -6.28 12.98 8.06
C ASP A 51 -7.71 12.81 8.57
N SER A 52 -7.98 11.69 9.24
CA SER A 52 -9.22 11.44 9.95
C SER A 52 -8.95 10.72 11.27
N GLU A 53 -9.94 10.70 12.16
CA GLU A 53 -9.86 9.97 13.43
C GLU A 53 -9.56 8.46 13.25
N ASN A 54 -9.93 7.91 12.11
CA ASN A 54 -9.73 6.50 11.79
C ASN A 54 -8.48 6.22 10.91
N GLY A 55 -7.61 7.22 10.76
CA GLY A 55 -6.41 7.17 9.92
C GLY A 55 -6.58 7.90 8.58
N PRO A 56 -5.58 7.85 7.70
CA PRO A 56 -5.59 8.57 6.44
C PRO A 56 -6.69 8.07 5.50
N VAL A 57 -7.40 9.02 4.89
CA VAL A 57 -8.45 8.78 3.88
C VAL A 57 -7.97 9.31 2.54
N VAL A 58 -8.03 8.47 1.52
CA VAL A 58 -7.59 8.81 0.16
C VAL A 58 -8.53 9.83 -0.49
N ASP A 59 -7.98 10.91 -1.01
CA ASP A 59 -8.69 11.74 -1.98
C ASP A 59 -8.59 11.10 -3.37
N TRP A 60 -9.57 10.30 -3.70
CA TRP A 60 -9.62 9.53 -4.95
C TRP A 60 -9.64 10.42 -6.19
N LYS A 61 -10.31 11.57 -6.12
CA LYS A 61 -10.45 12.48 -7.26
C LYS A 61 -9.12 13.12 -7.64
N ILE A 62 -8.43 13.66 -6.65
CA ILE A 62 -7.11 14.27 -6.86
C ILE A 62 -6.09 13.21 -7.24
N SER A 63 -6.06 12.08 -6.50
CA SER A 63 -5.09 11.01 -6.74
C SER A 63 -5.26 10.40 -8.13
N GLN A 64 -6.48 10.14 -8.59
CA GLN A 64 -6.73 9.63 -9.93
C GLN A 64 -6.26 10.62 -11.00
N ALA A 65 -6.64 11.90 -10.90
CA ALA A 65 -6.22 12.91 -11.87
C ALA A 65 -4.69 13.05 -11.95
N LYS A 66 -3.99 12.94 -10.81
CA LYS A 66 -2.52 12.98 -10.77
C LYS A 66 -1.92 11.72 -11.37
N MET A 67 -2.49 10.54 -11.06
CA MET A 67 -2.04 9.26 -11.61
C MET A 67 -2.22 9.21 -13.13
N ASP A 68 -3.37 9.64 -13.65
CA ASP A 68 -3.65 9.73 -15.09
C ASP A 68 -2.66 10.67 -15.80
N SER A 69 -2.41 11.84 -15.20
CA SER A 69 -1.43 12.80 -15.74
C SER A 69 -0.02 12.20 -15.77
N TRP A 70 0.35 11.39 -14.77
CA TRP A 70 1.65 10.75 -14.71
C TRP A 70 1.75 9.61 -15.74
N THR A 71 0.76 8.72 -15.82
CA THR A 71 0.74 7.57 -16.74
C THR A 71 0.75 8.01 -18.20
N ASN A 72 0.13 9.14 -18.53
CA ASN A 72 0.16 9.72 -19.88
C ASN A 72 1.56 10.17 -20.33
N GLN A 73 2.49 10.40 -19.40
CA GLN A 73 3.87 10.80 -19.70
C GLN A 73 4.85 9.63 -19.76
N PHE A 74 4.46 8.49 -19.19
CA PHE A 74 5.31 7.32 -19.03
C PHE A 74 4.59 6.09 -19.59
N ASN A 75 5.25 5.37 -20.47
CA ASN A 75 4.71 4.18 -21.12
C ASN A 75 5.61 2.96 -20.84
N ASN A 76 6.22 2.93 -19.66
CA ASN A 76 7.09 1.84 -19.26
C ASN A 76 6.29 0.59 -18.90
N LEU A 77 6.89 -0.58 -19.18
CA LEU A 77 6.27 -1.87 -18.90
C LEU A 77 6.21 -2.18 -17.39
N PHE A 78 7.22 -1.73 -16.63
CA PHE A 78 7.29 -1.92 -15.18
C PHE A 78 7.26 -0.57 -14.47
N LEU A 79 6.36 -0.45 -13.50
CA LEU A 79 6.26 0.72 -12.64
C LEU A 79 6.59 0.33 -11.20
N VAL A 80 7.69 0.89 -10.67
CA VAL A 80 8.06 0.75 -9.26
C VAL A 80 7.54 1.95 -8.49
N VAL A 81 6.54 1.72 -7.65
CA VAL A 81 5.91 2.77 -6.83
C VAL A 81 6.34 2.60 -5.37
N THR A 82 6.65 3.69 -4.69
CA THR A 82 6.88 3.64 -3.25
C THR A 82 5.60 3.25 -2.51
N GLY A 83 5.68 2.31 -1.60
CA GLY A 83 4.60 2.00 -0.67
C GLY A 83 4.55 2.96 0.51
N PHE A 84 3.57 2.83 1.40
CA PHE A 84 3.49 3.46 2.72
C PHE A 84 3.38 4.99 2.75
N ILE A 85 3.99 5.72 1.81
CA ILE A 85 4.05 7.19 1.80
C ILE A 85 2.99 7.82 0.90
N ALA A 86 2.57 9.03 1.27
CA ALA A 86 1.59 9.85 0.56
C ALA A 86 1.88 11.34 0.79
N SER A 87 1.06 12.22 0.23
CA SER A 87 1.02 13.64 0.57
C SER A 87 -0.34 14.05 1.14
N SER A 88 -0.34 15.02 2.06
CA SER A 88 -1.57 15.74 2.40
C SER A 88 -2.04 16.60 1.22
N LEU A 89 -3.25 17.14 1.30
CA LEU A 89 -3.77 18.06 0.28
C LEU A 89 -2.93 19.34 0.15
N ASP A 90 -2.25 19.74 1.21
CA ASP A 90 -1.32 20.89 1.21
C ASP A 90 0.07 20.51 0.68
N GLY A 91 0.27 19.29 0.21
CA GLY A 91 1.53 18.79 -0.33
C GLY A 91 2.58 18.43 0.73
N ILE A 92 2.19 18.30 2.00
CA ILE A 92 3.09 17.89 3.08
C ILE A 92 3.27 16.36 3.02
N PRO A 93 4.52 15.85 3.01
CA PRO A 93 4.77 14.42 3.08
C PRO A 93 4.17 13.79 4.33
N THR A 94 3.45 12.70 4.16
CA THR A 94 2.83 11.93 5.22
C THR A 94 2.90 10.43 4.93
N THR A 95 2.37 9.60 5.82
CA THR A 95 2.35 8.15 5.67
C THR A 95 0.93 7.60 5.75
N LEU A 96 0.75 6.40 5.22
CA LEU A 96 -0.51 5.65 5.35
C LEU A 96 -0.65 4.94 6.71
N LYS A 97 0.29 5.20 7.63
CA LYS A 97 0.32 4.64 8.99
C LYS A 97 0.40 3.10 8.96
N ARG A 98 -0.18 2.44 9.95
CA ARG A 98 -0.09 0.98 10.12
C ARG A 98 -0.61 0.23 8.88
N ASN A 99 0.13 -0.80 8.46
CA ASN A 99 -0.14 -1.60 7.26
C ASN A 99 -0.19 -0.76 5.95
N GLY A 100 0.53 0.36 5.93
CA GLY A 100 0.50 1.31 4.83
C GLY A 100 0.96 0.72 3.49
N SER A 101 1.89 -0.25 3.48
CA SER A 101 2.34 -0.90 2.23
C SER A 101 1.24 -1.76 1.60
N ASP A 102 0.51 -2.57 2.39
CA ASP A 102 -0.65 -3.33 1.90
C ASP A 102 -1.76 -2.38 1.42
N PHE A 103 -1.96 -1.28 2.14
CA PHE A 103 -2.93 -0.25 1.76
C PHE A 103 -2.51 0.44 0.45
N SER A 104 -1.22 0.74 0.27
CA SER A 104 -0.69 1.26 -0.99
C SER A 104 -0.99 0.32 -2.16
N ALA A 105 -0.75 -0.99 -1.99
CA ALA A 105 -1.03 -1.98 -3.03
C ALA A 105 -2.51 -1.95 -3.46
N ALA A 106 -3.45 -1.88 -2.49
CA ALA A 106 -4.87 -1.77 -2.78
C ALA A 106 -5.24 -0.45 -3.48
N ILE A 107 -4.67 0.68 -3.01
CA ILE A 107 -4.91 2.00 -3.61
C ILE A 107 -4.41 2.05 -5.06
N PHE A 108 -3.15 1.67 -5.29
CA PHE A 108 -2.57 1.68 -6.64
C PHE A 108 -3.21 0.65 -7.55
N GLY A 109 -3.67 -0.49 -7.01
CA GLY A 109 -4.49 -1.43 -7.75
C GLY A 109 -5.76 -0.79 -8.32
N VAL A 110 -6.43 0.05 -7.53
CA VAL A 110 -7.60 0.81 -7.99
C VAL A 110 -7.22 1.90 -8.98
N LEU A 111 -6.24 2.77 -8.65
CA LEU A 111 -5.81 3.90 -9.48
C LEU A 111 -5.31 3.46 -10.87
N LEU A 112 -4.74 2.27 -10.97
CA LEU A 112 -4.22 1.70 -12.21
C LEU A 112 -5.20 0.76 -12.92
N GLY A 113 -6.38 0.52 -12.35
CA GLY A 113 -7.35 -0.42 -12.90
C GLY A 113 -6.81 -1.85 -12.99
N ALA A 114 -6.09 -2.29 -11.96
CA ALA A 114 -5.44 -3.61 -11.95
C ALA A 114 -6.47 -4.74 -12.05
N ARG A 115 -6.08 -5.83 -12.74
CA ARG A 115 -6.90 -7.04 -12.83
C ARG A 115 -6.83 -7.90 -11.58
N GLU A 116 -5.69 -7.85 -10.88
CA GLU A 116 -5.44 -8.52 -9.60
C GLU A 116 -4.33 -7.81 -8.84
N ILE A 117 -4.25 -8.06 -7.54
CA ILE A 117 -3.19 -7.57 -6.66
C ILE A 117 -2.53 -8.80 -6.01
N THR A 118 -1.22 -8.94 -6.14
CA THR A 118 -0.46 -9.98 -5.44
C THR A 118 0.32 -9.36 -4.29
N ILE A 119 0.10 -9.84 -3.08
CA ILE A 119 0.80 -9.36 -1.87
C ILE A 119 1.80 -10.42 -1.43
N TRP A 120 3.08 -10.15 -1.62
CA TRP A 120 4.15 -11.03 -1.18
C TRP A 120 4.41 -10.87 0.32
N LYS A 121 4.37 -11.98 1.05
CA LYS A 121 4.61 -12.07 2.49
C LYS A 121 5.61 -13.18 2.79
N ASP A 122 6.13 -13.16 4.01
CA ASP A 122 7.00 -14.21 4.59
C ASP A 122 6.23 -15.43 5.13
N VAL A 123 5.02 -15.64 4.64
CA VAL A 123 4.12 -16.75 4.99
C VAL A 123 3.49 -17.33 3.72
N ASP A 124 3.13 -18.61 3.76
CA ASP A 124 2.60 -19.34 2.59
C ASP A 124 1.19 -18.92 2.17
N GLY A 125 0.55 -18.04 2.94
CA GLY A 125 -0.80 -17.55 2.68
C GLY A 125 -1.63 -17.42 3.94
N VAL A 126 -2.95 -17.31 3.78
CA VAL A 126 -3.88 -17.29 4.90
C VAL A 126 -4.10 -18.71 5.40
N LEU A 127 -3.82 -18.95 6.66
CA LEU A 127 -3.99 -20.26 7.29
C LEU A 127 -5.37 -20.39 7.93
N SER A 128 -5.89 -21.61 8.00
CA SER A 128 -7.18 -21.94 8.64
C SER A 128 -7.22 -21.64 10.14
N ALA A 129 -6.04 -21.56 10.79
CA ALA A 129 -5.86 -21.18 12.18
C ALA A 129 -4.42 -20.70 12.44
N ASP A 130 -4.15 -20.13 13.61
CA ASP A 130 -2.78 -19.82 14.05
C ASP A 130 -1.98 -21.12 14.22
N PRO A 131 -0.91 -21.37 13.42
CA PRO A 131 -0.14 -22.61 13.46
C PRO A 131 0.57 -22.83 14.81
N LYS A 132 0.77 -21.77 15.59
CA LYS A 132 1.32 -21.88 16.96
C LYS A 132 0.33 -22.50 17.94
N ARG A 133 -0.96 -22.44 17.65
CA ARG A 133 -2.04 -22.99 18.46
C ARG A 133 -2.60 -24.29 17.88
N VAL A 134 -2.64 -24.38 16.57
CA VAL A 134 -3.18 -25.53 15.83
C VAL A 134 -2.12 -25.97 14.82
N PRO A 135 -1.27 -26.97 15.20
CA PRO A 135 -0.19 -27.44 14.33
C PRO A 135 -0.65 -27.96 12.96
N ASP A 136 -1.89 -28.46 12.88
CA ASP A 136 -2.49 -28.99 11.64
C ASP A 136 -3.20 -27.90 10.82
N ALA A 137 -2.94 -26.60 11.08
CA ALA A 137 -3.48 -25.52 10.28
C ALA A 137 -3.00 -25.64 8.83
N VAL A 138 -3.93 -25.48 7.88
CA VAL A 138 -3.67 -25.58 6.44
C VAL A 138 -3.83 -24.22 5.76
N VAL A 139 -3.11 -24.02 4.67
CA VAL A 139 -3.27 -22.85 3.82
C VAL A 139 -4.62 -22.92 3.11
N LEU A 140 -5.40 -21.86 3.18
CA LEU A 140 -6.67 -21.74 2.45
C LEU A 140 -6.37 -21.34 1.01
N SER A 141 -6.87 -22.13 0.05
CA SER A 141 -6.64 -21.89 -1.38
C SER A 141 -7.37 -20.64 -1.88
N GLU A 142 -8.54 -20.37 -1.31
CA GLU A 142 -9.37 -19.20 -1.61
C GLU A 142 -10.33 -18.91 -0.45
N MET A 143 -10.73 -17.66 -0.35
CA MET A 143 -11.77 -17.22 0.58
C MET A 143 -12.43 -15.95 0.06
N SER A 144 -13.66 -15.72 0.48
CA SER A 144 -14.33 -14.46 0.23
C SER A 144 -13.78 -13.33 1.11
N TYR A 145 -13.96 -12.09 0.70
CA TYR A 145 -13.57 -10.94 1.52
C TYR A 145 -14.30 -10.86 2.87
N ASN A 146 -15.53 -11.37 2.94
CA ASN A 146 -16.28 -11.43 4.20
C ASN A 146 -15.63 -12.42 5.17
N GLU A 147 -15.27 -13.60 4.71
CA GLU A 147 -14.52 -14.59 5.51
C GLU A 147 -13.17 -14.06 5.95
N ALA A 148 -12.43 -13.40 5.05
CA ALA A 148 -11.16 -12.76 5.38
C ALA A 148 -11.31 -11.68 6.47
N SER A 149 -12.39 -10.92 6.43
CA SER A 149 -12.68 -9.88 7.43
C SER A 149 -13.02 -10.49 8.80
N GLU A 150 -13.76 -11.58 8.84
CA GLU A 150 -14.05 -12.30 10.08
C GLU A 150 -12.80 -12.94 10.66
N LEU A 151 -12.00 -13.63 9.85
CA LEU A 151 -10.73 -14.21 10.29
C LEU A 151 -9.79 -13.16 10.88
N ALA A 152 -9.70 -12.00 10.26
CA ALA A 152 -8.88 -10.90 10.78
C ALA A 152 -9.43 -10.32 12.08
N TYR A 153 -10.74 -10.25 12.25
CA TYR A 153 -11.38 -9.84 13.50
C TYR A 153 -11.06 -10.80 14.65
N PHE A 154 -11.03 -12.10 14.38
CA PHE A 154 -10.68 -13.15 15.36
C PHE A 154 -9.17 -13.37 15.53
N GLY A 155 -8.32 -12.51 14.95
CA GLY A 155 -6.88 -12.46 15.25
C GLY A 155 -5.95 -13.06 14.21
N ALA A 156 -6.43 -13.42 13.03
CA ALA A 156 -5.57 -13.75 11.90
C ALA A 156 -4.78 -12.49 11.46
N LYS A 157 -3.44 -12.54 11.59
CA LYS A 157 -2.58 -11.37 11.40
C LYS A 157 -2.13 -11.15 9.95
N VAL A 158 -2.59 -11.97 9.01
CA VAL A 158 -2.03 -12.00 7.66
C VAL A 158 -2.42 -10.77 6.84
N ILE A 159 -3.67 -10.32 6.95
CA ILE A 159 -4.21 -9.20 6.19
C ILE A 159 -5.14 -8.36 7.09
N HIS A 160 -5.06 -7.04 7.00
CA HIS A 160 -5.95 -6.15 7.74
C HIS A 160 -7.10 -5.70 6.83
N PRO A 161 -8.38 -5.99 7.13
CA PRO A 161 -9.50 -5.71 6.21
C PRO A 161 -9.62 -4.26 5.77
N LYS A 162 -9.32 -3.30 6.67
CA LYS A 162 -9.37 -1.86 6.34
C LYS A 162 -8.38 -1.47 5.24
N THR A 163 -7.23 -2.13 5.15
CA THR A 163 -6.21 -1.83 4.12
C THR A 163 -6.59 -2.39 2.77
N LEU A 164 -7.46 -3.40 2.73
CA LEU A 164 -7.96 -4.00 1.50
C LEU A 164 -9.27 -3.39 1.01
N ALA A 165 -9.90 -2.52 1.80
CA ALA A 165 -11.19 -1.93 1.47
C ALA A 165 -11.26 -1.35 0.03
N PRO A 166 -10.23 -0.64 -0.49
CA PRO A 166 -10.28 -0.17 -1.87
C PRO A 166 -10.42 -1.31 -2.90
N ALA A 167 -9.62 -2.37 -2.77
CA ALA A 167 -9.67 -3.51 -3.67
C ALA A 167 -11.01 -4.25 -3.57
N ILE A 168 -11.54 -4.39 -2.37
CA ILE A 168 -12.85 -5.02 -2.12
C ILE A 168 -13.97 -4.24 -2.81
N LEU A 169 -14.00 -2.92 -2.64
CA LEU A 169 -15.01 -2.05 -3.24
C LEU A 169 -14.99 -2.08 -4.78
N HIS A 170 -13.82 -2.26 -5.36
CA HIS A 170 -13.63 -2.36 -6.81
C HIS A 170 -13.59 -3.79 -7.33
N GLN A 171 -13.85 -4.79 -6.46
CA GLN A 171 -13.88 -6.22 -6.80
C GLN A 171 -12.58 -6.72 -7.45
N ILE A 172 -11.43 -6.18 -7.04
CA ILE A 172 -10.13 -6.59 -7.54
C ILE A 172 -9.65 -7.79 -6.70
N PRO A 173 -9.43 -8.98 -7.30
CA PRO A 173 -8.91 -10.14 -6.58
C PRO A 173 -7.55 -9.85 -5.94
N ILE A 174 -7.32 -10.40 -4.74
CA ILE A 174 -6.04 -10.33 -4.02
C ILE A 174 -5.50 -11.75 -3.84
N ARG A 175 -4.21 -11.90 -4.12
CA ARG A 175 -3.45 -13.13 -3.93
C ARG A 175 -2.29 -12.91 -2.96
#